data_c9e085b6b7d22539461a18af38601e3a
#
_entry.id   c9e085b6b7d22539461a18af38601e3a
#
_cell.length_a   1.000
_cell.length_b   1.000
_cell.length_c   1.000
_cell.angle_alpha   90.00
_cell.angle_beta   90.00
_cell.angle_gamma   90.00
#
_symmetry.space_group_name_H-M   'P 1'
#
loop_
_entity.id
_entity.type
_entity.pdbx_description
1 polymer ?
#
loop_
_entity_poly.entity_id
_entity_poly.type
_entity_poly.pdbx_seq_one_letter_code
_entity_poly.pdbx_strand_id
1 'polypeptide(L)'
;TSFCNAARANKIPVYGNPYIIEMLKVFSDMAGKYTGLYGLPPIKGIDELKQARPKEGIVLLGSLLNRKNEDAYSLYDRYSHYMRDYKPHLIYSMWQGYLSPEHPAYDEGLATFVKRFGSSVKYIHSAGHADKAALAKFIEDVAPRKYIVPLHTENAAGFKSLPIEDKYKEMVILPDDGDRIGFRGNLKWTSIKRFMRW
;
A
#
# COMPACT_ATOMS: atom_id res chain seq x y z
N THR A 1 -1.06 4.11 -10.32
CA THR A 1 -1.19 5.43 -11.01
C THR A 1 0.17 6.02 -11.37
N SER A 2 1.12 6.17 -10.40
CA SER A 2 2.43 6.83 -10.65
C SER A 2 3.24 6.17 -11.77
N PHE A 3 3.33 4.84 -11.79
CA PHE A 3 4.00 4.10 -12.87
C PHE A 3 3.33 4.29 -14.23
N CYS A 4 2.00 4.31 -14.27
CA CYS A 4 1.27 4.55 -15.53
C CYS A 4 1.51 5.97 -16.06
N ASN A 5 1.55 6.96 -15.18
CA ASN A 5 1.85 8.34 -15.55
C ASN A 5 3.29 8.51 -16.03
N ALA A 6 4.25 7.86 -15.38
CA ALA A 6 5.65 7.84 -15.82
C ALA A 6 5.79 7.16 -17.18
N ALA A 7 5.12 6.03 -17.39
CA ALA A 7 5.11 5.33 -18.68
C ALA A 7 4.54 6.20 -19.79
N ARG A 8 3.41 6.88 -19.53
CA ARG A 8 2.79 7.81 -20.48
C ARG A 8 3.74 8.95 -20.86
N ALA A 9 4.38 9.57 -19.88
CA ALA A 9 5.33 10.67 -20.12
C ALA A 9 6.51 10.26 -20.99
N ASN A 10 6.94 9.00 -20.87
CA ASN A 10 8.07 8.43 -21.62
C ASN A 10 7.64 7.63 -22.85
N LYS A 11 6.35 7.59 -23.18
CA LYS A 11 5.79 6.81 -24.30
C LYS A 11 6.11 5.31 -24.23
N ILE A 12 6.23 4.77 -23.02
CA ILE A 12 6.54 3.37 -22.75
C ILE A 12 5.23 2.58 -22.62
N PRO A 13 5.06 1.44 -23.31
CA PRO A 13 3.87 0.62 -23.19
C PRO A 13 3.75 0.00 -21.78
N VAL A 14 2.50 -0.10 -21.28
CA VAL A 14 2.19 -0.70 -20.00
C VAL A 14 1.41 -1.98 -20.21
N TYR A 15 1.82 -3.02 -19.52
CA TYR A 15 1.19 -4.33 -19.51
C TYR A 15 0.76 -4.67 -18.08
N GLY A 16 -0.30 -5.45 -17.94
CA GLY A 16 -0.79 -5.85 -16.61
C GLY A 16 -1.46 -7.21 -16.62
N ASN A 17 -1.52 -7.83 -15.46
CA ASN A 17 -2.36 -9.01 -15.28
C ASN A 17 -3.85 -8.61 -15.26
N PRO A 18 -4.78 -9.53 -15.49
CA PRO A 18 -6.21 -9.22 -15.55
C PRO A 18 -6.71 -8.47 -14.31
N TYR A 19 -6.25 -8.84 -13.13
CA TYR A 19 -6.63 -8.18 -11.88
C TYR A 19 -6.26 -6.69 -11.87
N ILE A 20 -5.03 -6.35 -12.26
CA ILE A 20 -4.58 -4.94 -12.26
C ILE A 20 -5.31 -4.12 -13.32
N ILE A 21 -5.60 -4.74 -14.47
CA ILE A 21 -6.35 -4.09 -15.55
C ILE A 21 -7.74 -3.71 -15.07
N GLU A 22 -8.48 -4.65 -14.49
CA GLU A 22 -9.84 -4.40 -13.99
C GLU A 22 -9.85 -3.39 -12.84
N MET A 23 -8.91 -3.51 -11.89
CA MET A 23 -8.78 -2.53 -10.82
C MET A 23 -8.56 -1.10 -11.34
N LEU A 24 -7.61 -0.94 -12.26
CA LEU A 24 -7.29 0.38 -12.80
C LEU A 24 -8.42 0.94 -13.64
N LYS A 25 -9.18 0.09 -14.34
CA LYS A 25 -10.39 0.46 -15.04
C LYS A 25 -11.45 1.01 -14.10
N VAL A 26 -11.75 0.30 -13.01
CA VAL A 26 -12.69 0.77 -11.98
C VAL A 26 -12.26 2.13 -11.43
N PHE A 27 -10.98 2.30 -11.10
CA PHE A 27 -10.46 3.60 -10.61
C PHE A 27 -10.58 4.70 -11.68
N SER A 28 -10.27 4.40 -12.94
CA SER A 28 -10.39 5.36 -14.03
C SER A 28 -11.83 5.80 -14.25
N ASP A 29 -12.77 4.84 -14.25
CA ASP A 29 -14.19 5.10 -14.46
C ASP A 29 -14.80 5.91 -13.31
N MET A 30 -14.41 5.60 -12.06
CA MET A 30 -14.86 6.31 -10.88
C MET A 30 -14.28 7.73 -10.80
N ALA A 31 -12.97 7.85 -11.00
CA ALA A 31 -12.26 9.10 -10.85
C ALA A 31 -12.44 10.04 -12.05
N GLY A 32 -12.64 9.51 -13.25
CA GLY A 32 -12.92 10.32 -14.44
C GLY A 32 -14.16 11.20 -14.33
N LYS A 33 -15.07 10.87 -13.40
CA LYS A 33 -16.24 11.70 -13.07
C LYS A 33 -15.88 12.92 -12.21
N TYR A 34 -14.77 12.88 -11.48
CA TYR A 34 -14.45 13.87 -10.46
C TYR A 34 -13.10 14.56 -10.67
N THR A 35 -12.17 13.95 -11.35
CA THR A 35 -10.81 14.50 -11.55
C THR A 35 -10.17 13.96 -12.84
N GLY A 36 -9.42 14.79 -13.55
CA GLY A 36 -8.58 14.37 -14.67
C GLY A 36 -7.30 13.63 -14.27
N LEU A 37 -7.06 13.42 -12.97
CA LEU A 37 -5.81 12.84 -12.45
C LEU A 37 -5.61 11.37 -12.79
N TYR A 38 -6.67 10.65 -13.14
CA TYR A 38 -6.65 9.22 -13.39
C TYR A 38 -6.88 8.83 -14.85
N GLY A 39 -6.62 9.76 -15.78
CA GLY A 39 -6.55 9.42 -17.20
C GLY A 39 -5.37 8.49 -17.46
N LEU A 40 -5.57 7.20 -17.20
CA LEU A 40 -4.53 6.19 -17.38
C LEU A 40 -4.32 5.87 -18.85
N PRO A 41 -3.07 5.58 -19.27
CA PRO A 41 -2.83 5.08 -20.62
C PRO A 41 -3.51 3.71 -20.79
N PRO A 42 -3.82 3.29 -22.02
CA PRO A 42 -4.28 1.94 -22.28
C PRO A 42 -3.29 0.92 -21.72
N ILE A 43 -3.80 0.00 -20.89
CA ILE A 43 -3.00 -1.08 -20.32
C ILE A 43 -3.32 -2.35 -21.09
N LYS A 44 -2.30 -2.96 -21.67
CA LYS A 44 -2.41 -4.19 -22.44
C LYS A 44 -2.36 -5.41 -21.55
N GLY A 45 -2.93 -6.51 -21.99
CA GLY A 45 -2.79 -7.79 -21.31
C GLY A 45 -1.33 -8.26 -21.31
N ILE A 46 -0.88 -8.85 -20.19
CA ILE A 46 0.50 -9.37 -20.11
C ILE A 46 0.78 -10.43 -21.19
N ASP A 47 -0.23 -11.15 -21.65
CA ASP A 47 -0.09 -12.15 -22.73
C ASP A 47 0.25 -11.50 -24.08
N GLU A 48 -0.10 -10.25 -24.29
CA GLU A 48 0.29 -9.50 -25.49
C GLU A 48 1.80 -9.21 -25.55
N LEU A 49 2.49 -9.28 -24.41
CA LEU A 49 3.93 -9.06 -24.33
C LEU A 49 4.72 -10.03 -25.22
N LYS A 50 4.24 -11.28 -25.32
CA LYS A 50 4.87 -12.30 -26.20
C LYS A 50 4.83 -11.91 -27.68
N GLN A 51 3.72 -11.31 -28.10
CA GLN A 51 3.49 -10.96 -29.51
C GLN A 51 4.15 -9.62 -29.85
N ALA A 52 4.03 -8.64 -28.93
CA ALA A 52 4.52 -7.28 -29.16
C ALA A 52 6.04 -7.18 -29.09
N ARG A 53 6.73 -8.01 -28.32
CA ARG A 53 8.19 -8.01 -28.08
C ARG A 53 8.76 -6.59 -27.99
N PRO A 54 8.24 -5.72 -27.12
CA PRO A 54 8.67 -4.34 -27.03
C PRO A 54 10.13 -4.27 -26.59
N LYS A 55 10.88 -3.27 -27.08
CA LYS A 55 12.25 -3.00 -26.59
C LYS A 55 12.24 -2.53 -25.14
N GLU A 56 11.20 -1.80 -24.77
CA GLU A 56 10.98 -1.26 -23.43
C GLU A 56 9.51 -1.42 -23.06
N GLY A 57 9.23 -1.62 -21.79
CA GLY A 57 7.88 -1.75 -21.28
C GLY A 57 7.84 -1.80 -19.77
N ILE A 58 6.70 -1.45 -19.20
CA ILE A 58 6.42 -1.64 -17.77
C ILE A 58 5.38 -2.74 -17.65
N VAL A 59 5.68 -3.74 -16.85
CA VAL A 59 4.73 -4.79 -16.47
C VAL A 59 4.25 -4.51 -15.04
N LEU A 60 2.96 -4.27 -14.89
CA LEU A 60 2.32 -4.10 -13.59
C LEU A 60 1.78 -5.46 -13.14
N LEU A 61 2.31 -5.94 -12.05
CA LEU A 61 1.82 -7.14 -11.37
C LEU A 61 1.00 -6.68 -10.15
N GLY A 62 -0.32 -6.81 -10.22
CA GLY A 62 -1.21 -6.60 -9.09
C GLY A 62 -1.06 -7.72 -8.07
N SER A 63 -1.80 -7.60 -6.96
CA SER A 63 -1.72 -8.55 -5.85
C SER A 63 -1.61 -10.01 -6.32
N LEU A 64 -0.38 -10.54 -6.25
CA LEU A 64 -0.11 -11.94 -6.47
C LEU A 64 -0.40 -12.77 -5.20
N LEU A 65 -0.80 -12.08 -4.13
CA LEU A 65 -1.15 -12.67 -2.85
C LEU A 65 -2.53 -13.32 -2.96
N ASN A 66 -2.58 -14.54 -3.45
CA ASN A 66 -3.79 -15.35 -3.37
C ASN A 66 -3.79 -16.10 -2.04
N ARG A 67 -4.33 -15.47 -1.02
CA ARG A 67 -4.37 -16.01 0.36
C ARG A 67 -5.21 -17.30 0.52
N LYS A 68 -5.87 -17.79 -0.51
CA LYS A 68 -6.84 -18.90 -0.38
C LYS A 68 -6.59 -20.09 -1.29
N ASN A 69 -5.71 -20.01 -2.28
CA ASN A 69 -5.47 -21.11 -3.20
C ASN A 69 -3.97 -21.40 -3.34
N GLU A 70 -3.65 -22.67 -3.38
CA GLU A 70 -2.33 -23.29 -3.45
C GLU A 70 -1.45 -22.88 -4.64
N ASP A 71 -1.93 -21.97 -5.50
CA ASP A 71 -1.33 -21.61 -6.78
C ASP A 71 -0.62 -20.23 -6.82
N ALA A 72 -0.30 -19.63 -5.67
CA ALA A 72 0.50 -18.40 -5.69
C ALA A 72 1.84 -18.61 -6.41
N TYR A 73 2.46 -19.78 -6.26
CA TYR A 73 3.67 -20.19 -6.97
C TYR A 73 3.44 -20.30 -8.49
N SER A 74 2.32 -20.82 -8.94
CA SER A 74 2.02 -20.96 -10.36
C SER A 74 1.84 -19.60 -11.06
N LEU A 75 1.31 -18.60 -10.37
CA LEU A 75 1.22 -17.24 -10.86
C LEU A 75 2.60 -16.60 -11.00
N TYR A 76 3.47 -16.75 -9.99
CA TYR A 76 4.85 -16.28 -10.05
C TYR A 76 5.65 -16.97 -11.16
N ASP A 77 5.49 -18.29 -11.31
CA ASP A 77 6.15 -19.05 -12.37
C ASP A 77 5.62 -18.69 -13.74
N ARG A 78 4.32 -18.47 -13.88
CA ARG A 78 3.72 -18.01 -15.14
C ARG A 78 4.31 -16.68 -15.61
N TYR A 79 4.49 -15.72 -14.71
CA TYR A 79 5.05 -14.42 -15.06
C TYR A 79 6.57 -14.42 -15.17
N SER A 80 7.28 -15.22 -14.39
CA SER A 80 8.74 -15.37 -14.51
C SER A 80 9.18 -15.89 -15.87
N HIS A 81 8.33 -16.69 -16.53
CA HIS A 81 8.55 -17.19 -17.87
C HIS A 81 8.63 -16.03 -18.89
N TYR A 82 7.80 -15.01 -18.81
CA TYR A 82 7.88 -13.85 -19.70
C TYR A 82 9.13 -13.01 -19.46
N MET A 83 9.68 -13.06 -18.26
CA MET A 83 10.79 -12.22 -17.84
C MET A 83 12.16 -12.78 -18.21
N ARG A 84 12.23 -14.06 -18.53
CA ARG A 84 13.49 -14.75 -18.85
C ARG A 84 14.20 -14.15 -20.07
N ASP A 85 13.43 -13.76 -21.06
CA ASP A 85 13.94 -13.24 -22.34
C ASP A 85 14.34 -11.75 -22.29
N TYR A 86 13.85 -11.00 -21.27
CA TYR A 86 13.97 -9.55 -21.21
C TYR A 86 14.97 -9.04 -20.18
N LYS A 87 15.51 -9.89 -19.29
CA LYS A 87 16.38 -9.48 -18.16
C LYS A 87 15.83 -8.26 -17.41
N PRO A 88 14.58 -8.31 -16.93
CA PRO A 88 13.91 -7.14 -16.37
C PRO A 88 14.50 -6.72 -15.05
N HIS A 89 14.33 -5.44 -14.74
CA HIS A 89 14.50 -4.92 -13.39
C HIS A 89 13.18 -5.04 -12.64
N LEU A 90 13.23 -5.49 -11.38
CA LEU A 90 12.06 -5.50 -10.51
C LEU A 90 12.02 -4.24 -9.65
N ILE A 91 10.91 -3.51 -9.71
CA ILE A 91 10.60 -2.48 -8.73
C ILE A 91 9.62 -3.09 -7.75
N TYR A 92 10.11 -3.36 -6.54
CA TYR A 92 9.27 -3.84 -5.45
C TYR A 92 8.66 -2.64 -4.73
N SER A 93 7.34 -2.49 -4.86
CA SER A 93 6.60 -1.33 -4.35
C SER A 93 5.56 -1.71 -3.28
N MET A 94 5.75 -2.84 -2.63
CA MET A 94 4.91 -3.29 -1.52
C MET A 94 5.67 -3.15 -0.19
N TRP A 95 4.94 -3.32 0.90
CA TRP A 95 5.54 -3.31 2.23
C TRP A 95 6.56 -4.44 2.42
N GLN A 96 7.74 -4.10 2.97
CA GLN A 96 8.84 -5.05 3.12
C GLN A 96 8.57 -6.17 4.15
N GLY A 97 7.61 -5.98 5.06
CA GLY A 97 7.20 -7.01 6.01
C GLY A 97 6.75 -8.32 5.34
N TYR A 98 6.23 -8.27 4.10
CA TYR A 98 5.92 -9.47 3.33
C TYR A 98 7.14 -10.29 2.92
N LEU A 99 8.35 -9.71 2.97
CA LEU A 99 9.61 -10.35 2.62
C LEU A 99 10.45 -10.76 3.85
N SER A 100 10.00 -10.43 5.06
CA SER A 100 10.72 -10.67 6.32
C SER A 100 10.22 -11.94 6.99
N PRO A 101 11.02 -13.02 7.06
CA PRO A 101 10.59 -14.33 7.60
C PRO A 101 10.09 -14.28 9.05
N GLU A 102 10.58 -13.31 9.84
CA GLU A 102 10.21 -13.10 11.24
C GLU A 102 8.86 -12.38 11.39
N HIS A 103 8.31 -11.84 10.29
CA HIS A 103 7.06 -11.09 10.35
C HIS A 103 5.84 -11.99 10.10
N PRO A 104 4.74 -11.85 10.88
CA PRO A 104 3.53 -12.67 10.72
C PRO A 104 2.88 -12.61 9.33
N ALA A 105 3.14 -11.55 8.57
CA ALA A 105 2.64 -11.37 7.21
C ALA A 105 3.60 -11.89 6.13
N TYR A 106 4.67 -12.59 6.51
CA TYR A 106 5.64 -13.14 5.57
C TYR A 106 4.98 -14.00 4.49
N ASP A 107 5.39 -13.77 3.24
CA ASP A 107 4.95 -14.55 2.07
C ASP A 107 6.18 -15.16 1.40
N GLU A 108 6.38 -16.45 1.60
CA GLU A 108 7.53 -17.19 1.08
C GLU A 108 7.56 -17.22 -0.45
N GLY A 109 6.38 -17.32 -1.09
CA GLY A 109 6.25 -17.31 -2.55
C GLY A 109 6.70 -15.97 -3.14
N LEU A 110 6.24 -14.88 -2.55
CA LEU A 110 6.64 -13.53 -2.94
C LEU A 110 8.15 -13.31 -2.72
N ALA A 111 8.67 -13.70 -1.56
CA ALA A 111 10.08 -13.58 -1.24
C ALA A 111 10.95 -14.37 -2.23
N THR A 112 10.55 -15.58 -2.57
CA THR A 112 11.22 -16.43 -3.57
C THR A 112 11.17 -15.78 -4.96
N PHE A 113 10.04 -15.24 -5.37
CA PHE A 113 9.91 -14.52 -6.63
C PHE A 113 10.86 -13.31 -6.69
N VAL A 114 10.86 -12.46 -5.65
CA VAL A 114 11.73 -11.28 -5.58
C VAL A 114 13.21 -11.66 -5.63
N LYS A 115 13.62 -12.71 -4.92
CA LYS A 115 15.00 -13.21 -4.92
C LYS A 115 15.52 -13.59 -6.30
N ARG A 116 14.65 -14.01 -7.24
CA ARG A 116 15.05 -14.37 -8.61
C ARG A 116 15.67 -13.21 -9.39
N PHE A 117 15.37 -11.97 -9.00
CA PHE A 117 15.92 -10.77 -9.65
C PHE A 117 17.26 -10.31 -9.08
N GLY A 118 17.70 -10.86 -7.95
CA GLY A 118 19.00 -10.53 -7.36
C GLY A 118 19.24 -9.05 -7.21
N SER A 119 20.36 -8.56 -7.73
CA SER A 119 20.74 -7.12 -7.68
C SER A 119 19.90 -6.21 -8.57
N SER A 120 19.05 -6.80 -9.42
CA SER A 120 18.14 -6.01 -10.29
C SER A 120 16.85 -5.56 -9.57
N VAL A 121 16.73 -5.81 -8.26
CA VAL A 121 15.59 -5.36 -7.45
C VAL A 121 15.86 -3.94 -6.96
N LYS A 122 14.87 -3.06 -7.16
CA LYS A 122 14.81 -1.73 -6.52
C LYS A 122 13.59 -1.67 -5.62
N TYR A 123 13.81 -1.27 -4.37
CA TYR A 123 12.73 -1.09 -3.40
C TYR A 123 12.26 0.36 -3.43
N ILE A 124 11.05 0.57 -3.95
CA ILE A 124 10.43 1.89 -4.03
C ILE A 124 9.01 1.73 -3.48
N HIS A 125 8.84 2.05 -2.21
CA HIS A 125 7.53 1.97 -1.55
C HIS A 125 7.07 3.36 -1.15
N SER A 126 5.87 3.73 -1.61
CA SER A 126 5.11 4.85 -1.08
C SER A 126 4.03 4.26 -0.18
N ALA A 127 4.22 4.36 1.12
CA ALA A 127 3.23 3.90 2.08
C ALA A 127 1.89 4.62 1.86
N GLY A 128 0.80 3.87 1.97
CA GLY A 128 -0.53 4.46 2.08
C GLY A 128 -0.77 5.12 3.44
N HIS A 129 0.21 5.02 4.34
CA HIS A 129 0.20 5.63 5.67
C HIS A 129 1.06 6.88 5.66
N ALA A 130 0.62 7.90 6.39
CA ALA A 130 1.39 9.12 6.57
C ALA A 130 2.65 8.85 7.40
N ASP A 131 3.77 9.44 7.01
CA ASP A 131 4.98 9.44 7.81
C ASP A 131 4.87 10.42 9.00
N LYS A 132 5.89 10.43 9.87
CA LYS A 132 5.91 11.28 11.07
C LYS A 132 5.78 12.76 10.75
N ALA A 133 6.42 13.22 9.67
CA ALA A 133 6.40 14.63 9.27
C ALA A 133 5.02 15.02 8.72
N ALA A 134 4.42 14.17 7.91
CA ALA A 134 3.08 14.36 7.40
C ALA A 134 2.02 14.35 8.51
N LEU A 135 2.15 13.43 9.49
CA LEU A 135 1.27 13.39 10.66
C LEU A 135 1.40 14.65 11.52
N ALA A 136 2.63 15.11 11.78
CA ALA A 136 2.86 16.34 12.53
C ALA A 136 2.21 17.54 11.83
N LYS A 137 2.51 17.70 10.55
CA LYS A 137 1.90 18.78 9.75
C LYS A 137 0.38 18.70 9.72
N PHE A 138 -0.19 17.51 9.57
CA PHE A 138 -1.65 17.32 9.59
C PHE A 138 -2.27 17.75 10.92
N ILE A 139 -1.64 17.40 12.05
CA ILE A 139 -2.10 17.81 13.38
C ILE A 139 -2.06 19.33 13.54
N GLU A 140 -0.99 19.97 13.08
CA GLU A 140 -0.84 21.42 13.13
C GLU A 140 -1.87 22.14 12.23
N ASP A 141 -2.07 21.65 11.00
CA ASP A 141 -3.02 22.22 10.04
C ASP A 141 -4.48 22.08 10.52
N VAL A 142 -4.82 20.96 11.13
CA VAL A 142 -6.17 20.69 11.68
C VAL A 142 -6.41 21.46 12.98
N ALA A 143 -5.35 21.75 13.75
CA ALA A 143 -5.41 22.41 15.05
C ALA A 143 -6.50 21.83 15.98
N PRO A 144 -6.41 20.56 16.36
CA PRO A 144 -7.46 19.91 17.14
C PRO A 144 -7.70 20.63 18.46
N ARG A 145 -8.97 20.68 18.91
CA ARG A 145 -9.36 21.46 20.09
C ARG A 145 -9.44 20.63 21.36
N LYS A 146 -9.48 19.30 21.27
CA LYS A 146 -9.79 18.47 22.44
C LYS A 146 -8.98 17.20 22.54
N TYR A 147 -9.05 16.35 21.55
CA TYR A 147 -8.40 15.04 21.58
C TYR A 147 -7.75 14.71 20.23
N ILE A 148 -6.65 13.96 20.31
CA ILE A 148 -6.01 13.26 19.20
C ILE A 148 -6.07 11.77 19.54
N VAL A 149 -6.76 10.99 18.71
CA VAL A 149 -6.92 9.56 18.91
C VAL A 149 -6.20 8.83 17.77
N PRO A 150 -5.04 8.23 18.04
CA PRO A 150 -4.37 7.40 17.03
C PRO A 150 -5.21 6.15 16.72
N LEU A 151 -5.51 5.93 15.45
CA LEU A 151 -6.20 4.75 14.97
C LEU A 151 -5.39 4.10 13.87
N HIS A 152 -5.57 2.80 13.68
CA HIS A 152 -4.91 2.03 12.61
C HIS A 152 -3.38 2.18 12.64
N THR A 153 -2.78 2.00 13.78
CA THR A 153 -1.34 2.12 14.01
C THR A 153 -0.85 1.03 14.96
N GLU A 154 0.34 0.50 14.70
CA GLU A 154 1.03 -0.45 15.60
C GLU A 154 1.73 0.27 16.76
N ASN A 155 1.90 1.59 16.66
CA ASN A 155 2.58 2.40 17.67
C ASN A 155 1.79 3.68 18.00
N ALA A 156 0.65 3.51 18.65
CA ALA A 156 -0.18 4.64 19.08
C ALA A 156 0.55 5.56 20.06
N ALA A 157 1.36 5.00 20.96
CA ALA A 157 2.16 5.78 21.92
C ALA A 157 3.19 6.69 21.23
N GLY A 158 3.65 6.33 20.03
CA GLY A 158 4.57 7.10 19.21
C GLY A 158 4.04 8.49 18.81
N PHE A 159 2.72 8.71 18.87
CA PHE A 159 2.14 10.03 18.61
C PHE A 159 2.59 11.09 19.63
N LYS A 160 2.89 10.71 20.87
CA LYS A 160 3.44 11.63 21.88
C LYS A 160 4.89 12.05 21.59
N SER A 161 5.58 11.34 20.70
CA SER A 161 6.95 11.66 20.28
C SER A 161 7.01 12.35 18.89
N LEU A 162 5.88 12.72 18.33
CA LEU A 162 5.85 13.50 17.08
C LEU A 162 6.49 14.89 17.31
N PRO A 163 7.10 15.49 16.30
CA PRO A 163 7.64 16.85 16.36
C PRO A 163 6.52 17.90 16.24
N ILE A 164 5.64 17.93 17.23
CA ILE A 164 4.50 18.86 17.36
C ILE A 164 4.58 19.62 18.67
N GLU A 165 3.84 20.72 18.79
CA GLU A 165 3.75 21.49 20.01
C GLU A 165 3.24 20.62 21.20
N ASP A 166 3.75 20.86 22.39
CA ASP A 166 3.42 20.06 23.59
C ASP A 166 1.91 20.07 23.90
N LYS A 167 1.23 21.19 23.64
CA LYS A 167 -0.24 21.25 23.77
C LYS A 167 -0.97 20.13 23.00
N TYR A 168 -0.45 19.73 21.83
CA TYR A 168 -1.05 18.66 21.04
C TYR A 168 -0.66 17.29 21.58
N LYS A 169 0.56 17.13 22.13
CA LYS A 169 0.98 15.87 22.78
C LYS A 169 0.11 15.54 23.97
N GLU A 170 -0.30 16.55 24.76
CA GLU A 170 -1.22 16.41 25.89
C GLU A 170 -2.63 16.00 25.48
N MET A 171 -3.03 16.32 24.25
CA MET A 171 -4.33 15.92 23.69
C MET A 171 -4.35 14.47 23.19
N VAL A 172 -3.19 13.80 23.11
CA VAL A 172 -3.13 12.40 22.65
C VAL A 172 -3.66 11.48 23.73
N ILE A 173 -4.77 10.83 23.42
CA ILE A 173 -5.38 9.79 24.24
C ILE A 173 -5.22 8.43 23.58
N LEU A 174 -4.96 7.41 24.37
CA LEU A 174 -4.71 6.04 23.92
C LEU A 174 -5.81 5.14 24.52
N PRO A 175 -6.97 5.06 23.87
CA PRO A 175 -8.04 4.19 24.33
C PRO A 175 -7.69 2.72 24.07
N ASP A 176 -8.16 1.85 24.96
CA ASP A 176 -8.17 0.41 24.72
C ASP A 176 -9.33 0.01 23.80
N ASP A 177 -9.25 -1.18 23.21
CA ASP A 177 -10.32 -1.73 22.38
C ASP A 177 -11.63 -1.84 23.17
N GLY A 178 -12.68 -1.23 22.65
CA GLY A 178 -14.01 -1.18 23.27
C GLY A 178 -14.25 0.03 24.18
N ASP A 179 -13.26 0.88 24.39
CA ASP A 179 -13.43 2.12 25.11
C ASP A 179 -14.37 3.09 24.37
N ARG A 180 -15.12 3.87 25.15
CA ARG A 180 -16.01 4.91 24.62
C ARG A 180 -15.45 6.29 24.93
N ILE A 181 -15.27 7.08 23.88
CA ILE A 181 -14.83 8.47 24.00
C ILE A 181 -16.05 9.39 23.87
N GLY A 182 -16.33 10.14 24.93
CA GLY A 182 -17.42 11.12 24.94
C GLY A 182 -16.96 12.49 24.45
N PHE A 183 -17.72 13.11 23.53
CA PHE A 183 -17.44 14.44 23.01
C PHE A 183 -18.23 15.55 23.72
N ARG A 184 -19.20 15.21 24.57
CA ARG A 184 -20.03 16.18 25.30
C ARG A 184 -19.63 16.22 26.78
N GLY A 185 -19.22 17.41 27.24
CA GLY A 185 -19.02 17.72 28.68
C GLY A 185 -17.78 17.09 29.32
N ASN A 186 -17.59 17.36 30.62
CA ASN A 186 -16.53 16.76 31.45
C ASN A 186 -16.85 15.30 31.74
N LEU A 187 -16.68 14.41 30.81
CA LEU A 187 -16.83 12.98 31.04
C LEU A 187 -15.54 12.44 31.64
N LYS A 188 -15.63 12.03 32.91
CA LYS A 188 -14.62 11.16 33.50
C LYS A 188 -14.53 9.87 32.70
N TRP A 189 -13.31 9.44 32.41
CA TRP A 189 -13.02 8.14 31.83
C TRP A 189 -13.66 7.03 32.69
N THR A 190 -14.66 6.38 32.16
CA THR A 190 -15.14 5.11 32.72
C THR A 190 -14.78 4.03 31.72
N SER A 191 -13.72 3.29 31.99
CA SER A 191 -13.42 2.07 31.25
C SER A 191 -14.54 1.07 31.56
N ILE A 192 -15.36 0.79 30.57
CA ILE A 192 -16.32 -0.33 30.68
C ILE A 192 -15.56 -1.57 30.21
N LYS A 193 -14.92 -2.27 31.14
CA LYS A 193 -14.42 -3.62 30.91
C LYS A 193 -15.62 -4.50 30.61
N ARG A 194 -15.89 -4.71 29.34
CA ARG A 194 -16.88 -5.70 28.89
C ARG A 194 -16.17 -7.05 28.88
N PHE A 195 -16.43 -7.86 29.90
CA PHE A 195 -16.14 -9.28 29.85
C PHE A 195 -16.94 -9.91 28.69
N MET A 196 -16.33 -10.11 27.56
CA MET A 196 -16.79 -11.12 26.61
C MET A 196 -16.02 -12.39 26.90
N ARG A 197 -16.64 -13.32 27.63
CA ARG A 197 -16.31 -14.74 27.54
C ARG A 197 -16.92 -15.24 26.24
N TRP A 198 -16.08 -15.76 25.38
CA TRP A 198 -16.41 -16.75 24.37
C TRP A 198 -15.55 -17.98 24.63
#